data_2a5de413c2f2daba3ec3bd137b337c4b
#
_entry.id   2a5de413c2f2daba3ec3bd137b337c4b
#
_cell.length_a   1.000
_cell.length_b   1.000
_cell.length_c   1.000
_cell.angle_alpha   90.00
_cell.angle_beta   90.00
_cell.angle_gamma   90.00
#
_symmetry.space_group_name_H-M   'P 1'
#
loop_
_entity.id
_entity.type
_entity.pdbx_description
1 polymer ?
#
loop_
_entity_poly.entity_id
_entity_poly.type
_entity_poly.pdbx_seq_one_letter_code
_entity_poly.pdbx_strand_id
1 'polypeptide(L)'
;MLTFQQIILKLQSYWDAQGCALLQPYDMEVGAGTSHTATFLRALGPEPWKAAYVQPSRRPKDGRYGENPNRLQHYYQYQVVLKPAPANILELYLAASKPWASTSRRTTSALWKTTGKTPRSAPGAWAGRCGSTAWK
;
A
#
# COMPACT_ATOMS: atom_id res chain seq x y z
N MET A 1 -7.70 17.98 -10.39
CA MET A 1 -7.80 16.57 -9.95
C MET A 1 -6.56 15.85 -10.47
N LEU A 2 -5.89 15.02 -9.67
CA LEU A 2 -4.71 14.27 -10.12
C LEU A 2 -5.16 13.05 -10.92
N THR A 3 -4.43 12.75 -12.01
CA THR A 3 -4.60 11.49 -12.73
C THR A 3 -3.99 10.33 -11.95
N PHE A 4 -4.39 9.09 -12.26
CA PHE A 4 -3.83 7.89 -11.65
C PHE A 4 -2.30 7.83 -11.76
N GLN A 5 -1.76 8.14 -12.94
CA GLN A 5 -0.31 8.17 -13.15
C GLN A 5 0.38 9.27 -12.31
N GLN A 6 -0.21 10.45 -12.21
CA GLN A 6 0.33 11.52 -11.38
C GLN A 6 0.37 11.15 -9.90
N ILE A 7 -0.61 10.39 -9.41
CA ILE A 7 -0.61 9.87 -8.04
C ILE A 7 0.57 8.93 -7.84
N ILE A 8 0.78 7.99 -8.76
CA ILE A 8 1.90 7.04 -8.70
C ILE A 8 3.23 7.79 -8.70
N LEU A 9 3.45 8.71 -9.63
CA LEU A 9 4.69 9.48 -9.73
C LEU A 9 4.98 10.29 -8.48
N LYS A 10 3.96 10.92 -7.89
CA LYS A 10 4.12 11.66 -6.63
C LYS A 10 4.48 10.75 -5.46
N LEU A 11 3.85 9.58 -5.37
CA LEU A 11 4.20 8.60 -4.35
C LEU A 11 5.62 8.08 -4.53
N GLN A 12 6.02 7.76 -5.74
CA GLN A 12 7.37 7.33 -6.07
C GLN A 12 8.40 8.39 -5.67
N SER A 13 8.21 9.64 -6.11
CA SER A 13 9.10 10.75 -5.76
C SER A 13 9.19 10.97 -4.24
N TYR A 14 8.08 10.86 -3.54
CA TYR A 14 8.06 11.01 -2.08
C TYR A 14 8.86 9.90 -1.38
N TRP A 15 8.63 8.63 -1.76
CA TRP A 15 9.29 7.51 -1.10
C TRP A 15 10.74 7.34 -1.54
N ASP A 16 11.10 7.77 -2.73
CA ASP A 16 12.50 7.91 -3.16
C ASP A 16 13.25 8.87 -2.25
N ALA A 17 12.68 10.04 -1.98
CA ALA A 17 13.24 11.02 -1.05
C ALA A 17 13.39 10.50 0.39
N GLN A 18 12.63 9.44 0.77
CA GLN A 18 12.79 8.74 2.06
C GLN A 18 13.82 7.59 2.00
N GLY A 19 14.52 7.45 0.89
CA GLY A 19 15.56 6.42 0.69
C GLY A 19 15.00 5.02 0.43
N CYS A 20 13.79 4.91 -0.13
CA CYS A 20 13.23 3.64 -0.55
C CYS A 20 13.68 3.28 -1.96
N ALA A 21 14.08 2.03 -2.19
CA ALA A 21 14.28 1.49 -3.52
C ALA A 21 12.93 1.44 -4.26
N LEU A 22 12.84 2.13 -5.38
CA LEU A 22 11.64 2.06 -6.23
C LEU A 22 11.73 0.81 -7.11
N LEU A 23 10.76 -0.07 -6.97
CA LEU A 23 10.70 -1.30 -7.74
C LEU A 23 9.62 -1.20 -8.82
N GLN A 24 9.88 -1.89 -9.93
CA GLN A 24 8.92 -2.07 -11.03
C GLN A 24 8.44 -3.53 -11.05
N PRO A 25 7.49 -3.89 -10.17
CA PRO A 25 7.01 -5.25 -10.11
C PRO A 25 6.22 -5.60 -11.38
N TYR A 26 6.42 -6.81 -11.85
CA TYR A 26 5.62 -7.34 -12.93
C TYR A 26 4.26 -7.83 -12.41
N ASP A 27 3.30 -7.97 -13.32
CA ASP A 27 1.97 -8.47 -12.99
C ASP A 27 2.04 -9.96 -12.63
N MET A 28 1.80 -10.27 -11.38
CA MET A 28 1.81 -11.63 -10.82
C MET A 28 0.41 -11.99 -10.31
N GLU A 29 0.15 -13.27 -10.18
CA GLU A 29 -1.07 -13.80 -9.53
C GLU A 29 -1.02 -13.63 -8.01
N VAL A 30 -0.95 -12.40 -7.54
CA VAL A 30 -0.95 -12.08 -6.11
C VAL A 30 -2.21 -11.36 -5.70
N GLY A 31 -2.77 -11.73 -4.56
CA GLY A 31 -3.98 -11.11 -4.00
C GLY A 31 -3.72 -9.84 -3.17
N ALA A 32 -2.46 -9.48 -2.95
CA ALA A 32 -2.07 -8.29 -2.21
C ALA A 32 -0.63 -7.90 -2.51
N GLY A 33 -0.29 -6.62 -2.35
CA GLY A 33 1.07 -6.12 -2.51
C GLY A 33 2.08 -6.80 -1.58
N THR A 34 1.67 -7.16 -0.37
CA THR A 34 2.51 -7.87 0.60
C THR A 34 2.91 -9.28 0.17
N SER A 35 2.23 -9.87 -0.79
CA SER A 35 2.57 -11.20 -1.30
C SER A 35 3.69 -11.19 -2.35
N HIS A 36 4.07 -10.01 -2.83
CA HIS A 36 5.22 -9.86 -3.72
C HIS A 36 6.53 -10.19 -3.01
N THR A 37 7.47 -10.80 -3.72
CA THR A 37 8.77 -11.24 -3.19
C THR A 37 9.56 -10.12 -2.50
N ALA A 38 9.45 -8.89 -3.01
CA ALA A 38 10.10 -7.71 -2.43
C ALA A 38 9.63 -7.39 -1.01
N THR A 39 8.43 -7.81 -0.61
CA THR A 39 7.95 -7.69 0.77
C THR A 39 8.05 -9.02 1.49
N PHE A 40 7.46 -10.08 0.95
CA PHE A 40 7.36 -11.37 1.63
C PHE A 40 8.74 -11.95 1.95
N LEU A 41 9.63 -12.10 0.97
CA LEU A 41 10.96 -12.69 1.18
C LEU A 41 11.91 -11.71 1.87
N ARG A 42 11.89 -10.45 1.50
CA ARG A 42 12.78 -9.44 2.07
C ARG A 42 12.41 -9.01 3.50
N ALA A 43 11.19 -9.32 3.96
CA ALA A 43 10.82 -9.14 5.35
C ALA A 43 11.51 -10.14 6.29
N LEU A 44 11.93 -11.29 5.75
CA LEU A 44 12.67 -12.31 6.50
C LEU A 44 14.14 -11.91 6.71
N GLY A 45 14.74 -12.46 7.77
CA GLY A 45 16.15 -12.20 8.10
C GLY A 45 16.38 -10.85 8.80
N PRO A 46 17.62 -10.54 9.18
CA PRO A 46 17.99 -9.36 9.95
C PRO A 46 18.27 -8.12 9.09
N GLU A 47 18.44 -8.27 7.79
CA GLU A 47 18.90 -7.20 6.90
C GLU A 47 17.89 -6.03 6.81
N PRO A 48 18.35 -4.77 6.91
CA PRO A 48 17.49 -3.63 6.67
C PRO A 48 17.03 -3.58 5.20
N TRP A 49 15.77 -3.20 4.99
CA TRP A 49 15.18 -3.12 3.67
C TRP A 49 14.14 -2.01 3.59
N LYS A 50 14.24 -1.17 2.57
CA LYS A 50 13.26 -0.12 2.27
C LYS A 50 12.92 -0.18 0.81
N ALA A 51 11.65 -0.41 0.49
CA ALA A 51 11.19 -0.48 -0.89
C ALA A 51 9.76 0.07 -1.03
N ALA A 52 9.49 0.62 -2.20
CA ALA A 52 8.18 1.11 -2.58
C ALA A 52 7.86 0.71 -4.02
N TYR A 53 6.65 0.22 -4.27
CA TYR A 53 6.24 -0.24 -5.59
C TYR A 53 4.72 -0.29 -5.75
N VAL A 54 4.27 -0.29 -6.99
CA VAL A 54 2.86 -0.49 -7.35
C VAL A 54 2.66 -1.96 -7.70
N GLN A 55 1.80 -2.66 -6.98
CA GLN A 55 1.48 -4.05 -7.27
C GLN A 55 0.06 -4.19 -7.80
N PRO A 56 -0.12 -4.64 -9.05
CA PRO A 56 -1.40 -5.14 -9.51
C PRO A 56 -1.81 -6.35 -8.67
N SER A 57 -3.01 -6.31 -8.11
CA SER A 57 -3.51 -7.37 -7.23
C SER A 57 -4.80 -7.94 -7.79
N ARG A 58 -4.91 -9.27 -7.76
CA ARG A 58 -6.01 -10.00 -8.37
C ARG A 58 -6.75 -10.83 -7.33
N ARG A 59 -8.07 -10.64 -7.26
CA ARG A 59 -8.98 -11.38 -6.38
C ARG A 59 -10.21 -11.80 -7.16
N PRO A 60 -10.14 -12.84 -8.00
CA PRO A 60 -11.22 -13.22 -8.91
C PRO A 60 -12.57 -13.46 -8.21
N LYS A 61 -12.53 -14.04 -7.02
CA LYS A 61 -13.73 -14.31 -6.21
C LYS A 61 -14.46 -13.04 -5.74
N ASP A 62 -13.78 -11.88 -5.70
CA ASP A 62 -14.39 -10.63 -5.26
C ASP A 62 -15.29 -10.01 -6.34
N GLY A 63 -15.22 -10.48 -7.57
CA GLY A 63 -16.07 -10.02 -8.68
C GLY A 63 -17.55 -10.30 -8.47
N ARG A 64 -17.91 -11.44 -7.85
CA ARG A 64 -19.29 -11.81 -7.45
C ARG A 64 -20.36 -11.47 -8.50
N TYR A 65 -20.06 -11.76 -9.77
CA TYR A 65 -20.95 -11.44 -10.91
C TYR A 65 -21.37 -9.95 -11.02
N GLY A 66 -20.60 -9.03 -10.42
CA GLY A 66 -20.90 -7.61 -10.39
C GLY A 66 -21.96 -7.18 -9.37
N GLU A 67 -22.43 -8.07 -8.53
CA GLU A 67 -23.47 -7.79 -7.53
C GLU A 67 -23.00 -6.88 -6.38
N ASN A 68 -21.69 -6.83 -6.14
CA ASN A 68 -21.12 -5.96 -5.10
C ASN A 68 -20.32 -4.81 -5.73
N PRO A 69 -20.87 -3.58 -5.76
CA PRO A 69 -20.20 -2.43 -6.40
C PRO A 69 -18.94 -1.96 -5.66
N ASN A 70 -18.72 -2.43 -4.42
CA ASN A 70 -17.58 -2.03 -3.60
C ASN A 70 -16.39 -3.01 -3.68
N ARG A 71 -16.52 -4.08 -4.48
CA ARG A 71 -15.48 -5.08 -4.65
C ARG A 71 -15.11 -5.27 -6.11
N LEU A 72 -13.82 -5.15 -6.39
CA LEU A 72 -13.25 -5.36 -7.71
C LEU A 72 -12.35 -6.59 -7.69
N GLN A 73 -12.39 -7.36 -8.76
CA GLN A 73 -11.53 -8.53 -8.96
C GLN A 73 -10.07 -8.17 -9.27
N HIS A 74 -9.81 -6.93 -9.66
CA HIS A 74 -8.49 -6.41 -9.96
C HIS A 74 -8.37 -4.99 -9.41
N TYR A 75 -7.27 -4.70 -8.70
CA TYR A 75 -6.98 -3.37 -8.19
C TYR A 75 -5.46 -3.15 -8.09
N TYR A 76 -5.05 -1.91 -7.97
CA TYR A 76 -3.66 -1.53 -7.74
C TYR A 76 -3.43 -1.19 -6.28
N GLN A 77 -2.34 -1.69 -5.74
CA GLN A 77 -1.91 -1.39 -4.38
C GLN A 77 -0.53 -0.75 -4.42
N TYR A 78 -0.40 0.45 -3.86
CA TYR A 78 0.93 1.03 -3.61
C TYR A 78 1.45 0.44 -2.31
N GLN A 79 2.48 -0.39 -2.42
CA GLN A 79 3.08 -1.08 -1.29
C GLN A 79 4.38 -0.40 -0.89
N VAL A 80 4.53 -0.17 0.41
CA VAL A 80 5.78 0.30 1.01
C VAL A 80 6.18 -0.66 2.12
N VAL A 81 7.45 -1.01 2.16
CA VAL A 81 8.05 -1.80 3.22
C VAL A 81 9.25 -1.05 3.78
N LEU A 82 9.27 -0.87 5.09
CA LEU A 82 10.35 -0.21 5.81
C LEU A 82 10.84 -1.14 6.92
N LYS A 83 12.08 -1.54 6.85
CA LYS A 83 12.70 -2.44 7.81
C LYS A 83 14.10 -1.92 8.17
N PRO A 84 14.34 -1.58 9.44
CA PRO A 84 13.40 -1.54 10.55
C PRO A 84 12.32 -0.45 10.37
N ALA A 85 11.20 -0.59 11.08
CA ALA A 85 10.14 0.41 11.06
C ALA A 85 10.62 1.68 11.77
N PRO A 86 10.61 2.86 11.12
CA PRO A 86 10.97 4.11 11.77
C PRO A 86 9.93 4.53 12.80
N ALA A 87 10.36 5.24 13.85
CA ALA A 87 9.46 5.70 14.92
C ALA A 87 8.34 6.61 14.41
N ASN A 88 8.61 7.40 13.36
CA ASN A 88 7.70 8.36 12.76
C ASN A 88 6.91 7.81 11.56
N ILE A 89 6.72 6.48 11.47
CA ILE A 89 6.04 5.82 10.34
C ILE A 89 4.66 6.42 10.03
N LEU A 90 3.91 6.81 11.05
CA LEU A 90 2.57 7.40 10.89
C LEU A 90 2.62 8.78 10.23
N GLU A 91 3.60 9.59 10.62
CA GLU A 91 3.81 10.92 10.04
C GLU A 91 4.22 10.81 8.57
N LEU A 92 5.11 9.88 8.25
CA LEU A 92 5.52 9.58 6.88
C LEU A 92 4.33 9.16 6.02
N TYR A 93 3.48 8.26 6.53
CA TYR A 93 2.28 7.82 5.83
C TYR A 93 1.29 8.97 5.57
N LEU A 94 1.01 9.78 6.60
CA LEU A 94 0.11 10.92 6.46
C LEU A 94 0.68 11.98 5.52
N ALA A 95 1.99 12.24 5.57
CA ALA A 95 2.66 13.16 4.66
C ALA A 95 2.58 12.66 3.20
N ALA A 96 2.78 11.36 2.96
CA ALA A 96 2.63 10.77 1.64
C ALA A 96 1.21 10.92 1.08
N SER A 97 0.18 10.96 1.95
CA SER A 97 -1.22 11.07 1.52
C SER A 97 -1.71 12.51 1.32
N LYS A 98 -1.02 13.52 1.84
CA LYS A 98 -1.42 14.94 1.75
C LYS A 98 -1.73 15.44 0.33
N PRO A 99 -1.00 15.09 -0.73
CA PRO A 99 -1.23 15.67 -2.05
C PRO A 99 -2.62 15.41 -2.66
N TRP A 100 -3.32 14.37 -2.18
CA TRP A 100 -4.69 14.05 -2.64
C TRP A 100 -5.75 14.15 -1.54
N ALA A 101 -5.36 14.14 -0.28
CA ALA A 101 -6.28 14.27 0.84
C ALA A 101 -7.00 15.64 0.85
N SER A 102 -6.36 16.69 0.34
CA SER A 102 -6.96 18.03 0.27
C SER A 102 -8.04 18.17 -0.80
N THR A 103 -8.11 17.25 -1.75
CA THR A 103 -9.05 17.32 -2.87
C THR A 103 -10.39 16.63 -2.57
N SER A 104 -10.46 15.85 -1.50
CA SER A 104 -11.68 15.17 -1.09
C SER A 104 -11.98 15.43 0.37
N ARG A 105 -13.08 16.14 0.64
CA ARG A 105 -13.61 16.36 2.01
C ARG A 105 -14.04 15.06 2.71
N ARG A 106 -13.88 13.90 2.07
CA ARG A 106 -14.35 12.59 2.54
C ARG A 106 -13.26 11.52 2.54
N THR A 107 -11.98 11.89 2.67
CA THR A 107 -10.92 10.90 2.82
C THR A 107 -10.79 10.53 4.29
N THR A 108 -11.10 9.29 4.61
CA THR A 108 -10.88 8.73 5.94
C THR A 108 -9.63 7.88 5.93
N SER A 109 -8.66 8.21 6.77
CA SER A 109 -7.49 7.40 7.03
C SER A 109 -7.70 6.61 8.31
N ALA A 110 -7.71 5.29 8.21
CA ALA A 110 -7.78 4.40 9.34
C ALA A 110 -6.42 3.73 9.54
N LEU A 111 -5.86 3.90 10.73
CA LEU A 111 -4.55 3.37 11.09
C LEU A 111 -4.73 2.43 12.30
N TRP A 112 -4.21 1.22 12.18
CA TRP A 112 -4.18 0.28 13.30
C TRP A 112 -2.91 -0.54 13.29
N LYS A 113 -2.44 -0.85 14.49
CA LYS A 113 -1.31 -1.73 14.69
C LYS A 113 -1.78 -3.19 14.67
N THR A 114 -1.19 -3.98 13.81
CA THR A 114 -1.44 -5.42 13.80
C THR A 114 -0.60 -6.10 14.89
N THR A 115 -1.24 -6.89 15.73
CA THR A 115 -0.59 -7.56 16.88
C THR A 115 -0.07 -8.96 16.57
N GLY A 116 0.10 -9.29 15.31
CA GLY A 116 0.72 -10.57 14.90
C GLY A 116 -0.15 -11.81 15.09
N LYS A 117 -1.44 -11.67 15.38
CA LYS A 117 -2.36 -12.81 15.48
C LYS A 117 -2.75 -13.44 14.15
N THR A 118 -2.35 -12.83 13.03
CA THR A 118 -2.54 -13.40 11.70
C THR A 118 -1.20 -13.88 11.15
N PRO A 119 -1.12 -15.08 10.58
CA PRO A 119 0.13 -15.67 10.07
C PRO A 119 0.82 -14.86 8.96
N ARG A 120 0.22 -13.75 8.53
CA ARG A 120 0.66 -12.93 7.39
C ARG A 120 1.21 -11.55 7.77
N SER A 121 1.28 -11.23 9.05
CA SER A 121 1.81 -9.94 9.51
C SER A 121 2.94 -10.18 10.50
N ALA A 122 4.10 -9.61 10.22
CA ALA A 122 5.19 -9.60 11.17
C ALA A 122 4.74 -8.90 12.47
N PRO A 123 5.16 -9.37 13.64
CA PRO A 123 4.87 -8.72 14.90
C PRO A 123 5.31 -7.24 14.85
N GLY A 124 4.39 -6.34 15.19
CA GLY A 124 4.67 -4.91 15.20
C GLY A 124 4.51 -4.19 13.85
N ALA A 125 4.03 -4.87 12.80
CA ALA A 125 3.72 -4.22 11.54
C ALA A 125 2.55 -3.23 11.69
N TRP A 126 2.67 -2.06 11.08
CA TRP A 126 1.58 -1.10 10.96
C TRP A 126 0.90 -1.28 9.60
N ALA A 127 -0.40 -1.43 9.62
CA ALA A 127 -1.22 -1.43 8.42
C ALA A 127 -2.00 -0.12 8.33
N GLY A 128 -1.77 0.64 7.27
CA GLY A 128 -2.55 1.84 6.95
C GLY A 128 -3.48 1.54 5.79
N ARG A 129 -4.74 1.91 5.91
CA ARG A 129 -5.70 1.85 4.84
C ARG A 129 -6.29 3.24 4.62
N CYS A 130 -6.08 3.78 3.43
CA CYS A 130 -6.75 5.00 3.01
C CYS A 130 -7.93 4.58 2.11
N GLY A 131 -9.13 4.83 2.58
CA GLY A 131 -10.35 4.63 1.81
C GLY A 131 -10.86 5.98 1.32
N SER A 132 -10.94 6.19 0.02
CA SER A 132 -11.73 7.31 -0.51
C SER A 132 -13.13 6.79 -0.80
N THR A 133 -14.13 7.33 -0.14
CA THR A 133 -15.57 7.01 -0.34
C THR A 133 -16.18 7.83 -1.47
N ALA A 134 -15.41 8.30 -2.43
CA ALA A 134 -15.91 9.13 -3.51
C ALA A 134 -15.68 8.50 -4.87
N TRP A 135 -16.48 7.48 -5.19
CA TRP A 135 -16.85 7.18 -6.55
C TRP A 135 -18.40 7.12 -6.60
N LYS A 136 -19.01 8.26 -6.80
CA LYS A 136 -20.32 8.39 -7.45
C LYS A 136 -20.14 9.30 -8.63
#